data_157b40c374775bb8dcdfa53ae6eb5fcf
#
_entry.id   157b40c374775bb8dcdfa53ae6eb5fcf
#
_cell.length_a   1.000
_cell.length_b   1.000
_cell.length_c   1.000
_cell.angle_alpha   90.00
_cell.angle_beta   90.00
_cell.angle_gamma   90.00
#
_symmetry.space_group_name_H-M   'P 1'
#
loop_
_entity.id
_entity.type
_entity.pdbx_description
1 polymer ?
#
loop_
_entity_poly.entity_id
_entity_poly.type
_entity_poly.pdbx_seq_one_letter_code
_entity_poly.pdbx_strand_id
1 'polypeptide(L)'
;MTQLFTAGLLIIRNRQLLLAYSSRKQCYYLPGGKLDTGETAAEALCREAAEELNIQLHPDELHFYAHITAPAYGEATGTIMEQDCFSILKPVEPLATAEIEKIDWFTSSSYAMEVQQAPGAVMILAKLKADDLID
;
A
#
# COMPACT_ATOMS: atom_id res chain seq x y z
N MET A 1 -22.89 6.75 1.94
CA MET A 1 -21.48 6.61 1.51
C MET A 1 -20.76 5.72 2.51
N THR A 2 -20.01 4.75 2.03
CA THR A 2 -19.30 3.81 2.88
C THR A 2 -17.83 4.21 3.00
N GLN A 3 -17.29 4.19 4.22
CA GLN A 3 -15.87 4.40 4.46
C GLN A 3 -15.20 3.06 4.74
N LEU A 4 -13.99 2.89 4.21
CA LEU A 4 -13.19 1.70 4.38
C LEU A 4 -11.84 2.12 4.98
N PHE A 5 -11.56 1.68 6.21
CA PHE A 5 -10.32 2.02 6.88
C PHE A 5 -9.26 0.97 6.60
N THR A 6 -8.11 1.41 6.09
CA THR A 6 -7.01 0.54 5.67
C THR A 6 -5.68 1.07 6.17
N ALA A 7 -4.66 0.23 6.09
CA ALA A 7 -3.27 0.62 6.34
C ALA A 7 -2.43 0.18 5.15
N GLY A 8 -1.47 1.01 4.77
CA GLY A 8 -0.61 0.75 3.61
C GLY A 8 0.87 0.84 3.96
N LEU A 9 1.67 -0.02 3.35
CA LEU A 9 3.10 -0.14 3.63
C LEU A 9 3.93 0.49 2.51
N LEU A 10 4.85 1.39 2.90
CA LEU A 10 5.76 2.04 1.97
C LEU A 10 7.14 1.37 2.08
N ILE A 11 7.51 0.63 1.06
CA ILE A 11 8.87 0.08 0.92
C ILE A 11 9.48 0.75 -0.30
N ILE A 12 10.55 1.52 -0.07
CA ILE A 12 11.22 2.29 -1.12
C ILE A 12 12.63 1.72 -1.31
N ARG A 13 12.99 1.47 -2.56
CA ARG A 13 14.31 0.97 -2.93
C ARG A 13 14.69 1.58 -4.28
N ASN A 14 15.90 2.12 -4.36
CA ASN A 14 16.40 2.76 -5.60
C ASN A 14 15.43 3.82 -6.14
N ARG A 15 14.85 4.59 -5.22
CA ARG A 15 13.90 5.67 -5.52
C ARG A 15 12.64 5.18 -6.25
N GLN A 16 12.21 3.97 -5.92
CA GLN A 16 10.98 3.38 -6.44
C GLN A 16 10.17 2.78 -5.30
N LEU A 17 8.85 2.79 -5.43
CA LEU A 17 7.92 2.26 -4.43
C LEU A 17 7.48 0.87 -4.82
N LEU A 18 7.48 -0.04 -3.85
CA LEU A 18 6.94 -1.38 -4.03
C LEU A 18 5.41 -1.36 -4.08
N LEU A 19 4.85 -1.94 -5.13
CA LEU A 19 3.41 -2.18 -5.22
C LEU A 19 3.16 -3.67 -5.43
N ALA A 20 1.99 -4.13 -4.99
CA ALA A 20 1.59 -5.53 -5.05
C ALA A 20 0.46 -5.70 -6.06
N TYR A 21 0.52 -6.76 -6.86
CA TYR A 21 -0.49 -7.06 -7.86
C TYR A 21 -1.47 -8.10 -7.32
N SER A 22 -2.75 -7.75 -7.32
CA SER A 22 -3.83 -8.67 -6.98
C SER A 22 -4.45 -9.21 -8.27
N SER A 23 -4.42 -10.52 -8.48
CA SER A 23 -5.07 -11.13 -9.64
C SER A 23 -6.58 -10.94 -9.59
N ARG A 24 -7.16 -10.89 -8.39
CA ARG A 24 -8.60 -10.62 -8.21
C ARG A 24 -8.98 -9.23 -8.71
N LYS A 25 -8.16 -8.21 -8.35
CA LYS A 25 -8.42 -6.80 -8.74
C LYS A 25 -7.77 -6.44 -10.07
N GLN A 26 -6.85 -7.26 -10.56
CA GLN A 26 -6.08 -7.01 -11.80
C GLN A 26 -5.43 -5.63 -11.80
N CYS A 27 -4.80 -5.28 -10.68
CA CYS A 27 -4.24 -3.96 -10.47
C CYS A 27 -3.11 -4.02 -9.45
N TYR A 28 -2.05 -3.23 -9.66
CA TYR A 28 -1.05 -2.97 -8.65
C TYR A 28 -1.56 -1.91 -7.68
N TYR A 29 -1.34 -2.12 -6.40
CA TYR A 29 -1.74 -1.19 -5.36
C TYR A 29 -0.79 -1.30 -4.16
N LEU A 30 -0.90 -0.38 -3.21
CA LEU A 30 -0.03 -0.35 -2.03
C LEU A 30 -0.30 -1.58 -1.15
N PRO A 31 0.76 -2.35 -0.78
CA PRO A 31 0.57 -3.49 0.12
C PRO A 31 -0.05 -3.07 1.43
N GLY A 32 -0.90 -3.91 1.98
CA GLY A 32 -1.62 -3.64 3.22
C GLY A 32 -3.05 -4.14 3.11
N GLY A 33 -3.93 -3.59 3.91
CA GLY A 33 -5.31 -4.05 3.86
C GLY A 33 -6.20 -3.41 4.92
N LYS A 34 -7.39 -3.97 5.02
CA LYS A 34 -8.45 -3.49 5.90
C LYS A 34 -8.12 -3.76 7.37
N LEU A 35 -8.51 -2.82 8.24
CA LEU A 35 -8.43 -3.03 9.66
C LEU A 35 -9.52 -4.01 10.09
N ASP A 36 -9.13 -4.99 10.93
CA ASP A 36 -10.11 -5.84 11.61
C ASP A 36 -10.60 -5.12 12.86
N THR A 37 -11.75 -5.55 13.36
CA THR A 37 -12.34 -4.97 14.57
C THR A 37 -11.34 -4.99 15.72
N GLY A 38 -11.10 -3.82 16.32
CA GLY A 38 -10.20 -3.69 17.46
C GLY A 38 -8.74 -3.52 17.12
N GLU A 39 -8.37 -3.57 15.83
CA GLU A 39 -6.98 -3.32 15.41
C GLU A 39 -6.71 -1.84 15.23
N THR A 40 -5.49 -1.42 15.57
CA THR A 40 -4.97 -0.13 15.11
C THR A 40 -4.48 -0.31 13.67
N ALA A 41 -4.27 0.81 12.96
CA ALA A 41 -3.72 0.75 11.60
C ALA A 41 -2.36 0.06 11.58
N ALA A 42 -1.48 0.35 12.55
CA ALA A 42 -0.16 -0.28 12.64
C ALA A 42 -0.27 -1.79 12.86
N GLU A 43 -1.18 -2.23 13.72
CA GLU A 43 -1.40 -3.66 13.96
C GLU A 43 -1.93 -4.38 12.73
N ALA A 44 -2.90 -3.78 12.06
CA ALA A 44 -3.44 -4.32 10.81
C ALA A 44 -2.35 -4.47 9.76
N LEU A 45 -1.48 -3.46 9.65
CA LEU A 45 -0.40 -3.48 8.67
C LEU A 45 0.62 -4.58 8.96
N CYS A 46 0.97 -4.79 10.22
CA CYS A 46 1.87 -5.88 10.59
C CYS A 46 1.29 -7.23 10.19
N ARG A 47 0.00 -7.44 10.42
CA ARG A 47 -0.69 -8.68 10.03
C ARG A 47 -0.70 -8.83 8.50
N GLU A 48 -1.10 -7.79 7.78
CA GLU A 48 -1.17 -7.84 6.31
C GLU A 48 0.20 -8.03 5.67
N ALA A 49 1.24 -7.39 6.20
CA ALA A 49 2.60 -7.55 5.68
C ALA A 49 3.09 -8.99 5.83
N ALA A 50 2.76 -9.64 6.95
CA ALA A 50 3.11 -11.05 7.15
C ALA A 50 2.36 -11.93 6.14
N GLU A 51 1.08 -11.66 5.92
CA GLU A 51 0.25 -12.45 5.00
C GLU A 51 0.64 -12.26 3.54
N GLU A 52 0.84 -11.01 3.13
CA GLU A 52 1.01 -10.67 1.72
C GLU A 52 2.46 -10.71 1.24
N LEU A 53 3.41 -10.35 2.10
CA LEU A 53 4.81 -10.16 1.71
C LEU A 53 5.79 -11.01 2.52
N ASN A 54 5.32 -11.83 3.43
CA ASN A 54 6.16 -12.66 4.30
C ASN A 54 7.16 -11.82 5.10
N ILE A 55 6.74 -10.65 5.58
CA ILE A 55 7.56 -9.74 6.37
C ILE A 55 7.07 -9.72 7.80
N GLN A 56 7.97 -9.89 8.77
CA GLN A 56 7.66 -9.83 10.19
C GLN A 56 7.96 -8.43 10.72
N LEU A 57 6.93 -7.71 11.14
CA LEU A 57 7.02 -6.34 11.64
C LEU A 57 6.36 -6.21 13.00
N HIS A 58 6.92 -5.32 13.83
CA HIS A 58 6.27 -4.85 15.04
C HIS A 58 5.72 -3.43 14.81
N PRO A 59 4.64 -3.04 15.49
CA PRO A 59 4.08 -1.70 15.30
C PRO A 59 5.08 -0.56 15.55
N ASP A 60 6.02 -0.73 16.46
CA ASP A 60 7.03 0.29 16.78
C ASP A 60 8.12 0.41 15.70
N GLU A 61 8.14 -0.48 14.72
CA GLU A 61 9.04 -0.38 13.57
C GLU A 61 8.41 0.42 12.42
N LEU A 62 7.15 0.83 12.57
CA LEU A 62 6.41 1.57 11.57
C LEU A 62 6.42 3.06 11.88
N HIS A 63 6.60 3.87 10.84
CA HIS A 63 6.58 5.34 10.95
C HIS A 63 5.46 5.90 10.09
N PHE A 64 4.51 6.56 10.72
CA PHE A 64 3.42 7.20 9.99
C PHE A 64 3.98 8.23 9.01
N TYR A 65 3.58 8.14 7.75
CA TYR A 65 4.00 9.07 6.71
C TYR A 65 2.86 9.98 6.28
N ALA A 66 1.71 9.42 5.93
CA ALA A 66 0.60 10.21 5.40
C ALA A 66 -0.71 9.46 5.51
N HIS A 67 -1.80 10.22 5.50
CA HIS A 67 -3.17 9.69 5.38
C HIS A 67 -3.67 10.00 3.97
N ILE A 68 -4.22 9.00 3.29
CA ILE A 68 -4.77 9.13 1.95
C ILE A 68 -6.27 8.88 2.00
N THR A 69 -7.04 9.76 1.37
CA THR A 69 -8.48 9.58 1.15
C THR A 69 -8.71 9.46 -0.34
N ALA A 70 -9.25 8.35 -0.78
CA ALA A 70 -9.43 8.09 -2.21
C ALA A 70 -10.59 7.13 -2.45
N PRO A 71 -11.19 7.13 -3.67
CA PRO A 71 -12.12 6.07 -4.02
C PRO A 71 -11.47 4.70 -3.85
N ALA A 72 -12.21 3.76 -3.27
CA ALA A 72 -11.68 2.42 -3.00
C ALA A 72 -11.77 1.57 -4.27
N TYR A 73 -10.62 1.27 -4.87
CA TYR A 73 -10.53 0.47 -6.09
C TYR A 73 -11.01 -0.95 -5.84
N GLY A 74 -11.90 -1.44 -6.71
CA GLY A 74 -12.40 -2.81 -6.63
C GLY A 74 -13.49 -3.04 -5.58
N GLU A 75 -13.93 -1.99 -4.89
CA GLU A 75 -15.03 -2.06 -3.93
C GLU A 75 -16.32 -1.51 -4.55
N ALA A 76 -17.42 -1.62 -3.82
CA ALA A 76 -18.71 -1.12 -4.28
C ALA A 76 -18.64 0.38 -4.58
N THR A 77 -19.37 0.82 -5.62
CA THR A 77 -19.42 2.22 -6.01
C THR A 77 -19.83 3.09 -4.82
N GLY A 78 -19.09 4.19 -4.62
CA GLY A 78 -19.33 5.11 -3.51
C GLY A 78 -18.56 4.78 -2.24
N THR A 79 -17.75 3.72 -2.25
CA THR A 79 -16.87 3.40 -1.13
C THR A 79 -15.62 4.28 -1.17
N ILE A 80 -15.35 4.95 -0.06
CA ILE A 80 -14.18 5.81 0.09
C ILE A 80 -13.17 5.12 1.02
N MET A 81 -11.94 5.01 0.56
CA MET A 81 -10.84 4.45 1.35
C MET A 81 -10.17 5.54 2.17
N GLU A 82 -10.04 5.30 3.46
CA GLU A 82 -9.24 6.10 4.38
C GLU A 82 -8.03 5.26 4.75
N GLN A 83 -6.85 5.66 4.29
CA GLN A 83 -5.65 4.82 4.45
C GLN A 83 -4.54 5.55 5.17
N ASP A 84 -4.08 4.96 6.27
CA ASP A 84 -2.85 5.40 6.94
C ASP A 84 -1.68 4.68 6.30
N CYS A 85 -0.72 5.46 5.79
CA CYS A 85 0.47 4.94 5.11
C CYS A 85 1.69 5.06 6.01
N PHE A 86 2.42 3.96 6.16
CA PHE A 86 3.58 3.88 7.06
C PHE A 86 4.83 3.45 6.30
N SER A 87 5.96 4.05 6.64
CA SER A 87 7.26 3.59 6.18
C SER A 87 7.91 2.70 7.24
N ILE A 88 8.93 1.94 6.82
CA ILE A 88 9.76 1.13 7.73
C ILE A 88 11.21 1.51 7.53
N LEU A 89 11.99 1.45 8.61
CA LEU A 89 13.41 1.85 8.57
C LEU A 89 14.35 0.67 8.46
N LYS A 90 13.86 -0.56 8.69
CA LYS A 90 14.73 -1.74 8.60
C LYS A 90 14.71 -2.34 7.20
N PRO A 91 15.79 -2.99 6.75
CA PRO A 91 15.79 -3.71 5.49
C PRO A 91 14.81 -4.88 5.55
N VAL A 92 14.11 -5.13 4.45
CA VAL A 92 13.18 -6.26 4.33
C VAL A 92 13.35 -6.89 2.95
N GLU A 93 13.02 -8.17 2.86
CA GLU A 93 13.01 -8.91 1.59
C GLU A 93 11.58 -9.37 1.32
N PRO A 94 10.78 -8.55 0.64
CA PRO A 94 9.39 -8.92 0.37
C PRO A 94 9.26 -10.05 -0.64
N LEU A 95 8.34 -10.97 -0.35
CA LEU A 95 7.97 -12.07 -1.23
C LEU A 95 6.46 -12.06 -1.40
N ALA A 96 5.99 -12.12 -2.63
CA ALA A 96 4.55 -12.20 -2.89
C ALA A 96 4.00 -13.53 -2.35
N THR A 97 3.01 -13.45 -1.49
CA THR A 97 2.35 -14.62 -0.89
C THR A 97 0.84 -14.39 -0.83
N ALA A 98 0.10 -15.44 -0.47
CA ALA A 98 -1.36 -15.41 -0.37
C ALA A 98 -1.98 -14.96 -1.69
N GLU A 99 -2.87 -13.98 -1.68
CA GLU A 99 -3.57 -13.51 -2.89
C GLU A 99 -2.76 -12.52 -3.72
N ILE A 100 -1.53 -12.20 -3.30
CA ILE A 100 -0.64 -11.34 -4.07
C ILE A 100 0.11 -12.20 -5.09
N GLU A 101 -0.16 -11.96 -6.38
CA GLU A 101 0.43 -12.74 -7.46
C GLU A 101 1.90 -12.38 -7.70
N LYS A 102 2.21 -11.09 -7.63
CA LYS A 102 3.57 -10.58 -7.88
C LYS A 102 3.72 -9.20 -7.27
N ILE A 103 4.97 -8.76 -7.17
CA ILE A 103 5.32 -7.42 -6.70
C ILE A 103 6.21 -6.78 -7.75
N ASP A 104 6.22 -5.44 -7.80
CA ASP A 104 7.10 -4.70 -8.69
C ASP A 104 7.35 -3.31 -8.10
N TRP A 105 8.30 -2.60 -8.70
CA TRP A 105 8.79 -1.31 -8.22
C TRP A 105 8.38 -0.23 -9.20
N PHE A 106 7.85 0.89 -8.67
CA PHE A 106 7.26 1.94 -9.51
C PHE A 106 7.73 3.32 -9.12
N THR A 107 7.81 4.18 -10.15
CA THR A 107 7.79 5.63 -10.00
C THR A 107 6.39 6.11 -10.38
N SER A 108 6.11 7.40 -10.19
CA SER A 108 4.85 7.98 -10.67
C SER A 108 4.70 7.78 -12.18
N SER A 109 5.78 8.00 -12.94
CA SER A 109 5.75 7.87 -14.40
C SER A 109 5.49 6.43 -14.85
N SER A 110 6.16 5.45 -14.23
CA SER A 110 5.99 4.06 -14.65
C SER A 110 4.61 3.53 -14.27
N TYR A 111 4.07 3.96 -13.13
CA TYR A 111 2.70 3.54 -12.74
C TYR A 111 1.65 4.13 -13.69
N ALA A 112 1.88 5.34 -14.19
CA ALA A 112 0.97 5.97 -15.15
C ALA A 112 0.84 5.20 -16.46
N MET A 113 1.77 4.27 -16.73
CA MET A 113 1.71 3.39 -17.90
C MET A 113 0.84 2.16 -17.69
N GLU A 114 0.43 1.90 -16.46
CA GLU A 114 -0.44 0.75 -16.18
C GLU A 114 -1.86 0.99 -16.69
N VAL A 115 -2.47 -0.03 -17.27
CA VAL A 115 -3.84 0.06 -17.79
C VAL A 115 -4.83 0.29 -16.66
N GLN A 116 -4.66 -0.43 -15.54
CA GLN A 116 -5.51 -0.28 -14.36
C GLN A 116 -4.70 0.40 -13.27
N GLN A 117 -5.24 1.48 -12.70
CA GLN A 117 -4.57 2.26 -11.67
C GLN A 117 -5.52 2.48 -10.50
N ALA A 118 -5.05 2.12 -9.29
CA ALA A 118 -5.80 2.39 -8.08
C ALA A 118 -5.60 3.86 -7.69
N PRO A 119 -6.68 4.63 -7.45
CA PRO A 119 -6.54 6.06 -7.13
C PRO A 119 -5.64 6.34 -5.94
N GLY A 120 -5.71 5.52 -4.89
CA GLY A 120 -4.85 5.68 -3.71
C GLY A 120 -3.37 5.51 -4.05
N ALA A 121 -3.04 4.58 -4.95
CA ALA A 121 -1.65 4.39 -5.37
C ALA A 121 -1.14 5.59 -6.16
N VAL A 122 -1.97 6.14 -7.05
CA VAL A 122 -1.62 7.36 -7.79
C VAL A 122 -1.31 8.50 -6.82
N MET A 123 -2.15 8.66 -5.80
CA MET A 123 -2.00 9.74 -4.82
C MET A 123 -0.74 9.59 -3.97
N ILE A 124 -0.46 8.40 -3.47
CA ILE A 124 0.73 8.21 -2.63
C ILE A 124 2.02 8.34 -3.43
N LEU A 125 2.04 7.86 -4.67
CA LEU A 125 3.19 8.03 -5.55
C LEU A 125 3.46 9.52 -5.81
N ALA A 126 2.41 10.31 -6.06
CA ALA A 126 2.56 11.75 -6.29
C ALA A 126 3.13 12.45 -5.04
N LYS A 127 2.66 12.08 -3.86
CA LYS A 127 3.15 12.68 -2.61
C LYS A 127 4.61 12.31 -2.36
N LEU A 128 4.97 11.05 -2.55
CA LEU A 128 6.35 10.59 -2.37
C LEU A 128 7.30 11.32 -3.32
N LYS A 129 6.87 11.53 -4.57
CA LYS A 129 7.65 12.29 -5.55
C LYS A 129 7.79 13.74 -5.14
N ALA A 130 6.72 14.36 -4.67
CA ALA A 130 6.74 15.76 -4.20
C ALA A 130 7.70 15.92 -3.01
N ASP A 131 7.82 14.92 -2.15
CA ASP A 131 8.72 14.91 -1.01
C ASP A 131 10.13 14.42 -1.37
N ASP A 132 10.40 14.20 -2.64
CA ASP A 132 11.70 13.77 -3.17
C ASP A 132 12.17 12.42 -2.61
N LEU A 133 11.26 11.51 -2.33
CA LEU A 133 11.57 10.18 -1.84
C LEU A 133 11.63 9.14 -2.96
N ILE A 134 10.96 9.41 -4.08
CA ILE A 134 11.01 8.59 -5.30
C ILE A 134 11.17 9.49 -6.52
N ASP A 135 11.50 8.87 -7.64
CA ASP A 135 11.57 9.58 -8.93
C ASP A 135 10.18 9.80 -9.54
#